data_13b611725b113db0f7ebaa9e39463047
#
_entry.id   13b611725b113db0f7ebaa9e39463047
#
_cell.length_a   1.000
_cell.length_b   1.000
_cell.length_c   1.000
_cell.angle_alpha   90.00
_cell.angle_beta   90.00
_cell.angle_gamma   90.00
#
_symmetry.space_group_name_H-M   'P 1'
#
loop_
_entity.id
_entity.type
_entity.pdbx_description
1 polymer ?
#
loop_
_entity_poly.entity_id
_entity_poly.type
_entity_poly.pdbx_seq_one_letter_code
_entity_poly.pdbx_strand_id
1 'polypeptide(L)'
;MAGSFRHVAAIAAILTLFLTSCGGDRVKVIPRDELAQIYAEMMMTDQWIINTPNVRLIADTSLVYEPILEKYGYDSDDYRKSVDVYMDDPERFARILRQTGDLLGARLTDLEARKAEMDRLEEIRKKMEKFRPDVDFNDMFPYLRNEPYVHYHDSLS
;
A
#
# COMPACT_ATOMS: atom_id res chain seq x y z
N MET A 1 14.34 -7.16 -58.15
CA MET A 1 14.70 -5.90 -57.47
C MET A 1 13.65 -5.40 -56.45
N ALA A 2 12.46 -5.98 -56.33
CA ALA A 2 11.43 -5.55 -55.37
C ALA A 2 11.63 -6.02 -53.89
N GLY A 3 12.45 -7.03 -53.66
CA GLY A 3 12.69 -7.57 -52.31
C GLY A 3 13.57 -6.70 -51.41
N SER A 4 14.57 -6.09 -52.00
CA SER A 4 15.54 -5.26 -51.28
C SER A 4 14.92 -3.94 -50.70
N PHE A 5 13.98 -3.37 -51.47
CA PHE A 5 13.26 -2.15 -51.04
C PHE A 5 12.35 -2.36 -49.80
N ARG A 6 11.75 -3.56 -49.71
CA ARG A 6 10.88 -3.91 -48.56
C ARG A 6 11.68 -4.08 -47.29
N HIS A 7 12.88 -4.64 -47.35
CA HIS A 7 13.74 -4.78 -46.17
C HIS A 7 14.34 -3.44 -45.72
N VAL A 8 14.70 -2.57 -46.65
CA VAL A 8 15.19 -1.21 -46.33
C VAL A 8 14.08 -0.38 -45.71
N ALA A 9 12.84 -0.45 -46.19
CA ALA A 9 11.70 0.23 -45.60
C ALA A 9 11.37 -0.28 -44.18
N ALA A 10 11.44 -1.60 -43.97
CA ALA A 10 11.23 -2.18 -42.63
C ALA A 10 12.31 -1.79 -41.62
N ILE A 11 13.59 -1.77 -42.04
CA ILE A 11 14.69 -1.34 -41.19
C ILE A 11 14.58 0.15 -40.86
N ALA A 12 14.21 1.00 -41.81
CA ALA A 12 13.97 2.43 -41.58
C ALA A 12 12.81 2.67 -40.61
N ALA A 13 11.71 1.91 -40.71
CA ALA A 13 10.58 1.99 -39.77
C ALA A 13 10.95 1.57 -38.36
N ILE A 14 11.78 0.53 -38.19
CA ILE A 14 12.27 0.09 -36.88
C ILE A 14 13.23 1.14 -36.31
N LEU A 15 14.11 1.72 -37.12
CA LEU A 15 15.05 2.75 -36.68
C LEU A 15 14.35 4.03 -36.23
N THR A 16 13.23 4.42 -36.87
CA THR A 16 12.43 5.58 -36.44
C THR A 16 11.70 5.35 -35.12
N LEU A 17 11.29 4.10 -34.82
CA LEU A 17 10.70 3.73 -33.55
C LEU A 17 11.70 3.82 -32.38
N PHE A 18 12.98 3.54 -32.62
CA PHE A 18 14.02 3.70 -31.61
C PHE A 18 14.42 5.17 -31.35
N LEU A 19 14.26 6.05 -32.32
CA LEU A 19 14.59 7.47 -32.19
C LEU A 19 13.55 8.28 -31.40
N THR A 20 12.32 7.77 -31.24
CA THR A 20 11.28 8.41 -30.42
C THR A 20 11.38 8.05 -28.94
N SER A 21 12.27 7.13 -28.54
CA SER A 21 12.49 6.73 -27.15
C SER A 21 13.49 7.62 -26.40
N CYS A 22 14.03 8.66 -27.02
CA CYS A 22 14.91 9.62 -26.35
C CYS A 22 14.09 10.83 -25.86
N GLY A 23 13.08 10.60 -25.04
CA GLY A 23 12.50 11.60 -24.17
C GLY A 23 13.48 11.78 -23.01
N GLY A 24 14.42 12.70 -23.11
CA GLY A 24 15.18 13.15 -21.95
C GLY A 24 14.18 13.48 -20.84
N ASP A 25 14.34 12.87 -19.67
CA ASP A 25 13.49 13.10 -18.51
C ASP A 25 13.50 14.59 -18.19
N ARG A 26 12.47 15.29 -18.67
CA ARG A 26 12.25 16.68 -18.29
C ARG A 26 11.80 16.65 -16.84
N VAL A 27 12.60 17.21 -15.98
CA VAL A 27 12.26 17.42 -14.57
C VAL A 27 10.86 18.02 -14.47
N LYS A 28 9.97 17.30 -13.80
CA LYS A 28 8.56 17.66 -13.67
C LYS A 28 8.33 18.44 -12.38
N VAL A 29 7.30 19.27 -12.37
CA VAL A 29 6.80 19.85 -11.11
C VAL A 29 5.64 19.00 -10.63
N ILE A 30 5.77 18.43 -9.44
CA ILE A 30 4.75 17.59 -8.82
C ILE A 30 3.51 18.43 -8.53
N PRO A 31 2.31 18.00 -8.93
CA PRO A 31 1.07 18.68 -8.58
C PRO A 31 0.91 18.85 -7.06
N ARG A 32 0.31 19.95 -6.64
CA ARG A 32 0.12 20.30 -5.23
C ARG A 32 -0.48 19.16 -4.41
N ASP A 33 -1.54 18.52 -4.93
CA ASP A 33 -2.30 17.52 -4.21
C ASP A 33 -1.50 16.20 -4.07
N GLU A 34 -0.67 15.87 -5.06
CA GLU A 34 0.23 14.73 -5.01
C GLU A 34 1.42 15.01 -4.07
N LEU A 35 1.98 16.23 -4.12
CA LEU A 35 3.05 16.62 -3.20
C LEU A 35 2.60 16.59 -1.75
N ALA A 36 1.35 16.96 -1.45
CA ALA A 36 0.79 16.84 -0.10
C ALA A 36 0.66 15.38 0.35
N GLN A 37 0.33 14.45 -0.56
CA GLN A 37 0.29 13.01 -0.27
C GLN A 37 1.70 12.46 -0.03
N ILE A 38 2.65 12.85 -0.86
CA ILE A 38 4.06 12.48 -0.71
C ILE A 38 4.59 12.95 0.66
N TYR A 39 4.34 14.20 1.05
CA TYR A 39 4.72 14.69 2.37
C TYR A 39 4.07 13.91 3.51
N ALA A 40 2.79 13.55 3.39
CA ALA A 40 2.12 12.74 4.40
C ALA A 40 2.79 11.36 4.55
N GLU A 41 3.19 10.72 3.46
CA GLU A 41 3.89 9.43 3.50
C GLU A 41 5.31 9.57 4.05
N MET A 42 6.05 10.60 3.68
CA MET A 42 7.37 10.89 4.23
C MET A 42 7.31 11.09 5.75
N MET A 43 6.35 11.91 6.24
CA MET A 43 6.19 12.15 7.69
C MET A 43 5.82 10.88 8.47
N MET A 44 5.00 10.01 7.91
CA MET A 44 4.70 8.71 8.55
C MET A 44 5.92 7.80 8.57
N THR A 45 6.70 7.80 7.50
CA THR A 45 7.94 7.02 7.41
C THR A 45 8.97 7.51 8.41
N ASP A 46 9.13 8.83 8.58
CA ASP A 46 9.99 9.42 9.60
C ASP A 46 9.59 8.99 11.01
N GLN A 47 8.30 9.02 11.32
CA GLN A 47 7.79 8.57 12.62
C GLN A 47 8.07 7.08 12.86
N TRP A 48 7.92 6.25 11.82
CA TRP A 48 8.26 4.84 11.92
C TRP A 48 9.75 4.61 12.18
N ILE A 49 10.63 5.33 11.46
CA ILE A 49 12.09 5.25 11.64
C ILE A 49 12.48 5.69 13.06
N ILE A 50 11.92 6.81 13.53
CA ILE A 50 12.21 7.35 14.88
C ILE A 50 11.82 6.34 15.97
N ASN A 51 10.69 5.66 15.79
CA ASN A 51 10.13 4.71 16.75
C ASN A 51 10.72 3.29 16.63
N THR A 52 11.58 3.03 15.62
CA THR A 52 12.17 1.71 15.39
C THR A 52 13.70 1.78 15.50
N PRO A 53 14.28 1.53 16.69
CA PRO A 53 15.71 1.78 16.94
C PRO A 53 16.67 1.11 15.95
N ASN A 54 16.37 -0.13 15.53
CA ASN A 54 17.22 -0.88 14.61
C ASN A 54 17.20 -0.28 13.18
N VAL A 55 16.08 0.30 12.76
CA VAL A 55 15.94 0.93 11.45
C VAL A 55 16.62 2.29 11.42
N ARG A 56 16.54 3.03 12.53
CA ARG A 56 17.18 4.34 12.68
C ARG A 56 18.69 4.31 12.46
N LEU A 57 19.35 3.20 12.81
CA LEU A 57 20.80 3.04 12.68
C LEU A 57 21.26 2.81 11.22
N ILE A 58 20.37 2.34 10.36
CA ILE A 58 20.68 1.96 8.97
C ILE A 58 19.92 2.79 7.93
N ALA A 59 19.02 3.66 8.38
CA ALA A 59 18.23 4.50 7.48
C ALA A 59 19.14 5.59 6.88
N ASP A 60 19.42 5.47 5.58
CA ASP A 60 19.88 6.58 4.77
C ASP A 60 18.66 7.33 4.24
N THR A 61 18.62 8.64 4.49
CA THR A 61 17.47 9.49 4.19
C THR A 61 17.10 9.47 2.68
N SER A 62 18.11 9.38 1.80
CA SER A 62 17.90 9.33 0.36
C SER A 62 17.22 8.03 -0.08
N LEU A 63 17.65 6.90 0.46
CA LEU A 63 17.09 5.58 0.15
C LEU A 63 15.66 5.38 0.71
N VAL A 64 15.30 6.13 1.74
CA VAL A 64 13.98 6.02 2.40
C VAL A 64 12.89 6.70 1.57
N TYR A 65 13.19 7.82 0.96
CA TYR A 65 12.19 8.63 0.25
C TYR A 65 12.06 8.28 -1.23
N GLU A 66 13.09 7.75 -1.85
CA GLU A 66 13.06 7.35 -3.25
C GLU A 66 11.90 6.40 -3.59
N PRO A 67 11.65 5.31 -2.86
CA PRO A 67 10.50 4.44 -3.12
C PRO A 67 9.15 5.15 -3.00
N ILE A 68 9.06 6.18 -2.14
CA ILE A 68 7.84 6.99 -2.02
C ILE A 68 7.64 7.81 -3.29
N LEU A 69 8.69 8.48 -3.78
CA LEU A 69 8.63 9.27 -5.00
C LEU A 69 8.32 8.40 -6.22
N GLU A 70 8.99 7.28 -6.38
CA GLU A 70 8.78 6.31 -7.46
C GLU A 70 7.34 5.79 -7.51
N LYS A 71 6.71 5.55 -6.36
CA LYS A 71 5.30 5.16 -6.26
C LYS A 71 4.36 6.14 -6.94
N TYR A 72 4.70 7.43 -6.94
CA TYR A 72 3.95 8.49 -7.61
C TYR A 72 4.46 8.81 -9.01
N GLY A 73 5.50 8.12 -9.49
CA GLY A 73 6.09 8.31 -10.81
C GLY A 73 7.02 9.53 -10.92
N TYR A 74 7.64 9.89 -9.80
CA TYR A 74 8.59 10.98 -9.66
C TYR A 74 9.94 10.50 -9.15
N ASP A 75 10.96 11.35 -9.32
CA ASP A 75 12.30 11.14 -8.79
C ASP A 75 12.72 12.28 -7.84
N SER A 76 13.94 12.18 -7.32
CA SER A 76 14.51 13.18 -6.41
C SER A 76 14.69 14.55 -7.06
N ASP A 77 14.91 14.62 -8.38
CA ASP A 77 15.09 15.89 -9.10
C ASP A 77 13.71 16.55 -9.31
N ASP A 78 12.67 15.79 -9.65
CA ASP A 78 11.29 16.24 -9.71
C ASP A 78 10.84 16.83 -8.35
N TYR A 79 11.16 16.12 -7.27
CA TYR A 79 10.84 16.57 -5.91
C TYR A 79 11.56 17.87 -5.57
N ARG A 80 12.87 17.94 -5.77
CA ARG A 80 13.68 19.13 -5.49
C ARG A 80 13.17 20.34 -6.27
N LYS A 81 12.93 20.16 -7.57
CA LYS A 81 12.36 21.20 -8.43
C LYS A 81 11.00 21.68 -7.96
N SER A 82 10.16 20.75 -7.50
CA SER A 82 8.81 21.08 -7.00
C SER A 82 8.87 21.88 -5.72
N VAL A 83 9.75 21.49 -4.79
CA VAL A 83 9.96 22.23 -3.55
C VAL A 83 10.42 23.66 -3.86
N ASP A 84 11.42 23.85 -4.74
CA ASP A 84 11.91 25.16 -5.13
C ASP A 84 10.77 26.02 -5.69
N VAL A 85 9.98 25.50 -6.63
CA VAL A 85 8.87 26.23 -7.25
C VAL A 85 7.79 26.63 -6.24
N TYR A 86 7.49 25.77 -5.26
CA TYR A 86 6.46 26.10 -4.27
C TYR A 86 6.99 26.97 -3.13
N MET A 87 8.28 26.92 -2.81
CA MET A 87 8.90 27.83 -1.83
C MET A 87 8.95 29.27 -2.31
N ASP A 88 8.95 29.51 -3.63
CA ASP A 88 8.84 30.86 -4.20
C ASP A 88 7.48 31.53 -3.90
N ASP A 89 6.44 30.74 -3.55
CA ASP A 89 5.12 31.22 -3.14
C ASP A 89 4.74 30.65 -1.75
N PRO A 90 5.04 31.38 -0.66
CA PRO A 90 4.79 30.91 0.69
C PRO A 90 3.33 30.53 0.98
N GLU A 91 2.37 31.18 0.33
CA GLU A 91 0.96 30.86 0.49
C GLU A 91 0.60 29.53 -0.17
N ARG A 92 1.17 29.26 -1.34
CA ARG A 92 1.02 27.98 -2.02
C ARG A 92 1.61 26.85 -1.19
N PHE A 93 2.82 27.04 -0.71
CA PHE A 93 3.49 26.06 0.14
C PHE A 93 2.71 25.80 1.43
N ALA A 94 2.23 26.84 2.08
CA ALA A 94 1.38 26.71 3.27
C ALA A 94 0.08 25.94 3.00
N ARG A 95 -0.51 26.03 1.81
CA ARG A 95 -1.67 25.22 1.42
C ARG A 95 -1.32 23.73 1.30
N ILE A 96 -0.15 23.41 0.75
CA ILE A 96 0.34 22.02 0.67
C ILE A 96 0.49 21.45 2.08
N LEU A 97 1.15 22.16 2.98
CA LEU A 97 1.36 21.71 4.35
C LEU A 97 0.03 21.53 5.14
N ARG A 98 -0.94 22.43 4.94
CA ARG A 98 -2.29 22.26 5.54
C ARG A 98 -2.95 21.00 5.00
N GLN A 99 -2.95 20.79 3.71
CA GLN A 99 -3.53 19.60 3.09
C GLN A 99 -2.83 18.32 3.56
N THR A 100 -1.50 18.34 3.73
CA THR A 100 -0.75 17.24 4.35
C THR A 100 -1.25 16.95 5.76
N GLY A 101 -1.46 18.00 6.58
CA GLY A 101 -2.02 17.86 7.93
C GLY A 101 -3.42 17.25 7.94
N ASP A 102 -4.29 17.69 7.03
CA ASP A 102 -5.64 17.15 6.87
C ASP A 102 -5.63 15.66 6.49
N LEU A 103 -4.73 15.28 5.57
CA LEU A 103 -4.54 13.87 5.17
C LEU A 103 -4.06 13.00 6.35
N LEU A 104 -3.11 13.49 7.13
CA LEU A 104 -2.62 12.79 8.33
C LEU A 104 -3.71 12.67 9.39
N GLY A 105 -4.50 13.73 9.62
CA GLY A 105 -5.63 13.72 10.54
C GLY A 105 -6.70 12.70 10.14
N ALA A 106 -7.06 12.64 8.86
CA ALA A 106 -8.01 11.65 8.35
C ALA A 106 -7.49 10.21 8.52
N ARG A 107 -6.21 9.95 8.26
CA ARG A 107 -5.58 8.63 8.48
C ARG A 107 -5.55 8.25 9.95
N LEU A 108 -5.26 9.20 10.84
CA LEU A 108 -5.28 8.96 12.28
C LEU A 108 -6.67 8.53 12.73
N THR A 109 -7.72 9.25 12.33
CA THR A 109 -9.11 8.92 12.66
C THR A 109 -9.50 7.51 12.18
N ASP A 110 -9.11 7.13 10.95
CA ASP A 110 -9.36 5.78 10.43
C ASP A 110 -8.63 4.70 11.23
N LEU A 111 -7.36 4.94 11.60
CA LEU A 111 -6.58 4.01 12.40
C LEU A 111 -7.13 3.85 13.82
N GLU A 112 -7.60 4.94 14.45
CA GLU A 112 -8.25 4.91 15.76
C GLU A 112 -9.55 4.11 15.72
N ALA A 113 -10.37 4.28 14.69
CA ALA A 113 -11.58 3.50 14.49
C ALA A 113 -11.30 2.00 14.31
N ARG A 114 -10.30 1.66 13.48
CA ARG A 114 -9.86 0.26 13.30
C ARG A 114 -9.32 -0.35 14.58
N LYS A 115 -8.54 0.42 15.35
CA LYS A 115 -8.00 -0.03 16.63
C LYS A 115 -9.14 -0.31 17.61
N ALA A 116 -10.11 0.58 17.73
CA ALA A 116 -11.28 0.38 18.60
C ALA A 116 -12.08 -0.88 18.23
N GLU A 117 -12.25 -1.16 16.94
CA GLU A 117 -12.92 -2.38 16.49
C GLU A 117 -12.08 -3.64 16.79
N MET A 118 -10.77 -3.59 16.60
CA MET A 118 -9.87 -4.69 16.98
C MET A 118 -9.92 -4.98 18.48
N ASP A 119 -9.86 -3.94 19.32
CA ASP A 119 -9.94 -4.06 20.78
C ASP A 119 -11.27 -4.68 21.20
N ARG A 120 -12.38 -4.30 20.54
CA ARG A 120 -13.71 -4.88 20.75
C ARG A 120 -13.77 -6.36 20.38
N LEU A 121 -13.24 -6.73 19.22
CA LEU A 121 -13.20 -8.13 18.77
C LEU A 121 -12.34 -8.99 19.71
N GLU A 122 -11.24 -8.46 20.18
CA GLU A 122 -10.37 -9.12 21.16
C GLU A 122 -11.10 -9.35 22.49
N GLU A 123 -11.89 -8.38 22.95
CA GLU A 123 -12.72 -8.52 24.16
C GLU A 123 -13.79 -9.62 23.98
N ILE A 124 -14.46 -9.66 22.83
CA ILE A 124 -15.42 -10.70 22.49
C ILE A 124 -14.73 -12.06 22.48
N ARG A 125 -13.58 -12.18 21.84
CA ARG A 125 -12.79 -13.41 21.79
C ARG A 125 -12.46 -13.91 23.21
N LYS A 126 -11.99 -13.03 24.10
CA LYS A 126 -11.69 -13.37 25.49
C LYS A 126 -12.94 -13.82 26.27
N LYS A 127 -14.10 -13.21 26.01
CA LYS A 127 -15.37 -13.63 26.61
C LYS A 127 -15.79 -15.00 26.11
N MET A 128 -15.66 -15.26 24.82
CA MET A 128 -15.98 -16.57 24.22
C MET A 128 -15.05 -17.69 24.73
N GLU A 129 -13.78 -17.39 24.91
CA GLU A 129 -12.78 -18.33 25.45
C GLU A 129 -13.11 -18.74 26.90
N LYS A 130 -13.66 -17.81 27.71
CA LYS A 130 -14.13 -18.07 29.07
C LYS A 130 -15.51 -18.77 29.09
N PHE A 131 -16.30 -18.59 28.06
CA PHE A 131 -17.57 -19.24 27.89
C PHE A 131 -17.32 -20.62 27.29
N ARG A 132 -16.87 -21.56 28.15
CA ARG A 132 -17.06 -23.01 27.90
C ARG A 132 -18.47 -23.33 28.35
N PRO A 133 -19.39 -23.56 27.42
CA PRO A 133 -20.65 -24.21 27.85
C PRO A 133 -20.23 -25.56 28.40
N ASP A 134 -20.50 -25.78 29.69
CA ASP A 134 -20.40 -27.12 30.32
C ASP A 134 -21.60 -27.94 29.83
N VAL A 135 -21.67 -28.09 28.51
CA VAL A 135 -22.68 -28.82 27.80
C VAL A 135 -22.04 -30.14 27.42
N ASP A 136 -22.30 -31.16 28.22
CA ASP A 136 -22.01 -32.50 27.75
C ASP A 136 -22.99 -32.83 26.60
N PHE A 137 -22.43 -32.88 25.38
CA PHE A 137 -23.18 -33.24 24.17
C PHE A 137 -23.94 -34.56 24.34
N ASN A 138 -23.44 -35.47 25.18
CA ASN A 138 -24.09 -36.73 25.49
C ASN A 138 -25.36 -36.53 26.33
N ASP A 139 -25.42 -35.50 27.16
CA ASP A 139 -26.62 -35.17 27.93
C ASP A 139 -27.66 -34.40 27.10
N MET A 140 -27.21 -33.66 26.09
CA MET A 140 -28.10 -32.94 25.17
C MET A 140 -28.78 -33.88 24.16
N PHE A 141 -28.11 -34.98 23.77
CA PHE A 141 -28.61 -35.93 22.78
C PHE A 141 -28.50 -37.35 23.27
N PRO A 142 -29.22 -37.72 24.34
CA PRO A 142 -29.15 -39.08 24.93
C PRO A 142 -29.58 -40.20 23.97
N TYR A 143 -30.39 -39.85 22.96
CA TYR A 143 -30.85 -40.80 21.93
C TYR A 143 -29.75 -41.13 20.89
N LEU A 144 -28.70 -40.31 20.72
CA LEU A 144 -27.58 -40.62 19.84
C LEU A 144 -26.59 -41.63 20.46
N ARG A 145 -26.64 -41.83 21.78
CA ARG A 145 -25.75 -42.77 22.51
C ARG A 145 -26.04 -44.23 22.21
N ASN A 146 -27.26 -44.56 21.83
CA ASN A 146 -27.75 -45.96 21.75
C ASN A 146 -28.12 -46.39 20.32
N GLU A 147 -27.85 -45.60 19.32
CA GLU A 147 -28.00 -46.04 17.94
C GLU A 147 -26.77 -46.89 17.58
N PRO A 148 -26.93 -48.21 17.30
CA PRO A 148 -25.82 -48.97 16.72
C PRO A 148 -25.52 -48.38 15.37
N TYR A 149 -24.26 -48.06 15.11
CA TYR A 149 -23.78 -47.70 13.80
C TYR A 149 -24.29 -48.70 12.77
N VAL A 150 -25.29 -48.31 11.98
CA VAL A 150 -25.72 -49.11 10.84
C VAL A 150 -24.62 -48.99 9.81
N HIS A 151 -23.75 -49.98 9.78
CA HIS A 151 -22.83 -50.19 8.69
C HIS A 151 -23.65 -50.35 7.41
N TYR A 152 -23.72 -49.31 6.62
CA TYR A 152 -24.15 -49.42 5.22
C TYR A 152 -23.05 -50.21 4.51
N HIS A 153 -23.22 -51.51 4.47
CA HIS A 153 -22.45 -52.36 3.56
C HIS A 153 -22.93 -52.06 2.15
N ASP A 154 -22.03 -51.49 1.33
CA ASP A 154 -22.15 -51.47 -0.11
C ASP A 154 -22.50 -52.86 -0.63
N SER A 155 -23.73 -53.02 -1.06
CA SER A 155 -24.14 -54.11 -1.93
C SER A 155 -24.32 -53.54 -3.34
N LEU A 156 -23.22 -53.33 -4.01
CA LEU A 156 -23.16 -53.22 -5.47
C LEU A 156 -22.31 -54.39 -5.95
N SER A 157 -22.99 -55.50 -6.27
CA SER A 157 -22.55 -56.56 -7.17
C SER A 157 -23.18 -56.30 -8.54
#